data_2a037efd08fc2410bb2fc6948b59e6e9
#
_entry.id   2a037efd08fc2410bb2fc6948b59e6e9
#
_cell.length_a   1.000
_cell.length_b   1.000
_cell.length_c   1.000
_cell.angle_alpha   90.00
_cell.angle_beta   90.00
_cell.angle_gamma   90.00
#
_symmetry.space_group_name_H-M   'P 1'
#
loop_
_entity.id
_entity.type
_entity.pdbx_description
1 polymer ?
#
loop_
_entity_poly.entity_id
_entity_poly.type
_entity_poly.pdbx_seq_one_letter_code
_entity_poly.pdbx_strand_id
1 'polypeptide(L)'
;RMKGLTYGIYPNLSFLWSNTSFKVSHPRGPGKVEYWSWSVVPADAPDSIKKILRTNYSSFFGPAGILEQEDAEVWVQQFIGSNIDFADDRPYYYGLGLGEEKPHAELPGLVSVTANEFYARHFFARWRDELQAVEEMV
;
A
#
# COMPACT_ATOMS: atom_id res chain seq x y z
N ARG A 1 19.76 -10.34 -5.80
CA ARG A 1 19.40 -10.04 -4.40
C ARG A 1 18.12 -9.21 -4.44
N MET A 2 16.96 -9.84 -4.27
CA MET A 2 15.69 -9.12 -4.22
C MET A 2 15.69 -8.24 -2.96
N LYS A 3 15.57 -6.93 -3.17
CA LYS A 3 15.34 -5.98 -2.07
C LYS A 3 13.88 -6.10 -1.66
N GLY A 4 13.57 -5.93 -0.39
CA GLY A 4 12.19 -5.94 0.10
C GLY A 4 11.37 -4.90 -0.69
N LEU A 5 10.49 -5.37 -1.53
CA LEU A 5 9.67 -4.54 -2.39
C LEU A 5 8.21 -4.65 -1.94
N THR A 6 7.59 -3.51 -1.78
CA THR A 6 6.15 -3.40 -1.61
C THR A 6 5.56 -2.95 -2.95
N TYR A 7 4.53 -3.63 -3.40
CA TYR A 7 3.80 -3.29 -4.60
C TYR A 7 2.39 -2.87 -4.23
N GLY A 8 1.90 -1.82 -4.85
CA GLY A 8 0.51 -1.41 -4.78
C GLY A 8 -0.13 -1.47 -6.15
N ILE A 9 -1.33 -1.99 -6.21
CA ILE A 9 -2.18 -1.97 -7.40
C ILE A 9 -3.45 -1.21 -7.02
N TYR A 10 -3.64 -0.08 -7.69
CA TYR A 10 -4.80 0.76 -7.46
C TYR A 10 -6.12 -0.03 -7.69
N PRO A 11 -7.16 0.15 -6.90
CA PRO A 11 -7.23 1.12 -5.79
C PRO A 11 -6.76 0.59 -4.43
N ASN A 12 -6.76 -0.72 -4.16
CA ASN A 12 -6.75 -1.24 -2.80
C ASN A 12 -6.00 -2.56 -2.60
N LEU A 13 -5.30 -3.07 -3.62
CA LEU A 13 -4.50 -4.29 -3.52
C LEU A 13 -3.03 -3.94 -3.28
N SER A 14 -2.41 -4.58 -2.32
CA SER A 14 -0.97 -4.51 -2.10
C SER A 14 -0.35 -5.89 -1.97
N PHE A 15 0.93 -5.96 -2.31
CA PHE A 15 1.75 -7.15 -2.18
C PHE A 15 3.05 -6.78 -1.48
N LEU A 16 3.34 -7.45 -0.38
CA LEU A 16 4.55 -7.29 0.38
C LEU A 16 5.45 -8.51 0.18
N TRP A 17 6.50 -8.33 -0.63
CA TRP A 17 7.41 -9.42 -0.99
C TRP A 17 8.18 -9.98 0.21
N SER A 18 8.60 -9.14 1.15
CA SER A 18 9.43 -9.53 2.29
C SER A 18 8.79 -10.60 3.17
N ASN A 19 7.47 -10.65 3.22
CA ASN A 19 6.71 -11.66 3.97
C ASN A 19 5.75 -12.47 3.11
N THR A 20 5.85 -12.32 1.78
CA THR A 20 5.02 -13.03 0.79
C THR A 20 3.53 -12.94 1.10
N SER A 21 3.02 -11.74 1.28
CA SER A 21 1.60 -11.52 1.57
C SER A 21 0.91 -10.64 0.53
N PHE A 22 -0.35 -10.95 0.29
CA PHE A 22 -1.30 -10.08 -0.39
C PHE A 22 -2.24 -9.44 0.62
N LYS A 23 -2.59 -8.19 0.38
CA LYS A 23 -3.46 -7.43 1.26
C LYS A 23 -4.45 -6.62 0.44
N VAL A 24 -5.71 -6.63 0.86
CA VAL A 24 -6.77 -5.85 0.23
C VAL A 24 -7.49 -5.04 1.29
N SER A 25 -7.63 -3.75 1.03
CA SER A 25 -8.34 -2.81 1.90
C SER A 25 -9.75 -2.59 1.34
N HIS A 26 -10.78 -3.02 2.07
CA HIS A 26 -12.17 -2.84 1.69
C HIS A 26 -12.80 -1.68 2.45
N PRO A 27 -13.14 -0.56 1.81
CA PRO A 27 -13.89 0.52 2.45
C PRO A 27 -15.27 0.01 2.93
N ARG A 28 -15.61 0.34 4.17
CA ARG A 28 -16.88 -0.02 4.81
C ARG A 28 -17.65 1.19 5.33
N GLY A 29 -17.36 2.35 4.76
CA GLY A 29 -17.93 3.64 5.12
C GLY A 29 -16.87 4.59 5.67
N PRO A 30 -17.26 5.83 6.03
CA PRO A 30 -16.33 6.82 6.57
C PRO A 30 -15.59 6.29 7.81
N GLY A 31 -14.26 6.37 7.79
CA GLY A 31 -13.42 5.94 8.90
C GLY A 31 -13.40 4.43 9.18
N LYS A 32 -13.93 3.61 8.27
CA LYS A 32 -13.98 2.15 8.44
C LYS A 32 -13.40 1.43 7.23
N VAL A 33 -12.42 0.60 7.49
CA VAL A 33 -11.80 -0.28 6.49
C VAL A 33 -11.77 -1.71 7.03
N GLU A 34 -12.20 -2.66 6.21
CA GLU A 34 -11.97 -4.08 6.44
C GLU A 34 -10.70 -4.48 5.69
N TYR A 35 -9.75 -5.06 6.41
CA TYR A 35 -8.43 -5.36 5.88
C TYR A 35 -8.24 -6.88 5.80
N TRP A 36 -8.17 -7.37 4.56
CA TRP A 36 -7.95 -8.79 4.28
C TRP A 36 -6.49 -9.02 3.95
N SER A 37 -5.92 -10.03 4.59
CA SER A 37 -4.51 -10.34 4.43
C SER A 37 -4.29 -11.85 4.27
N TRP A 38 -3.53 -12.23 3.25
CA TRP A 38 -3.20 -13.62 2.93
C TRP A 38 -1.70 -13.82 2.93
N SER A 39 -1.24 -14.83 3.67
CA SER A 39 0.11 -15.34 3.53
C SER A 39 0.15 -16.34 2.37
N VAL A 40 1.08 -16.16 1.46
CA VAL A 40 1.32 -17.10 0.36
C VAL A 40 2.67 -17.78 0.57
N VAL A 41 2.75 -19.04 0.21
CA VAL A 41 3.98 -19.84 0.28
C VAL A 41 4.19 -20.55 -1.06
N PRO A 42 5.43 -20.77 -1.51
CA PRO A 42 5.69 -21.52 -2.73
C PRO A 42 5.06 -22.92 -2.65
N ALA A 43 4.36 -23.33 -3.69
CA ALA A 43 3.63 -24.62 -3.71
C ALA A 43 4.60 -25.82 -3.61
N ASP A 44 5.76 -25.69 -4.18
CA ASP A 44 6.82 -26.71 -4.25
C ASP A 44 7.81 -26.68 -3.07
N ALA A 45 7.68 -25.70 -2.16
CA ALA A 45 8.56 -25.65 -0.99
C ALA A 45 8.31 -26.82 -0.02
N PRO A 46 9.35 -27.33 0.65
CA PRO A 46 9.19 -28.31 1.72
C PRO A 46 8.25 -27.83 2.84
N ASP A 47 7.53 -28.76 3.47
CA ASP A 47 6.56 -28.40 4.52
C ASP A 47 7.19 -27.70 5.72
N SER A 48 8.43 -28.03 6.06
CA SER A 48 9.19 -27.32 7.09
C SER A 48 9.38 -25.84 6.76
N ILE A 49 9.67 -25.51 5.50
CA ILE A 49 9.81 -24.13 5.03
C ILE A 49 8.45 -23.43 5.00
N LYS A 50 7.41 -24.09 4.50
CA LYS A 50 6.04 -23.55 4.54
C LYS A 50 5.60 -23.20 5.95
N LYS A 51 5.92 -24.08 6.92
CA LYS A 51 5.61 -23.84 8.34
C LYS A 51 6.34 -22.61 8.87
N ILE A 52 7.63 -22.47 8.58
CA ILE A 52 8.43 -21.30 9.01
C ILE A 52 7.83 -20.02 8.44
N LEU A 53 7.54 -19.99 7.14
CA LEU A 53 6.98 -18.79 6.49
C LEU A 53 5.63 -18.38 7.08
N ARG A 54 4.72 -19.36 7.31
CA ARG A 54 3.42 -19.09 7.94
C ARG A 54 3.55 -18.60 9.37
N THR A 55 4.45 -19.22 10.15
CA THR A 55 4.71 -18.81 11.55
C THR A 55 5.26 -17.38 11.58
N ASN A 56 6.24 -17.07 10.74
CA ASN A 56 6.77 -15.71 10.65
C ASN A 56 5.70 -14.70 10.26
N TYR A 57 4.91 -15.02 9.24
CA TYR A 57 3.80 -14.16 8.84
C TYR A 57 2.84 -13.88 10.01
N SER A 58 2.38 -14.93 10.69
CA SER A 58 1.45 -14.78 11.82
C SER A 58 2.03 -13.99 12.98
N SER A 59 3.33 -14.14 13.25
CA SER A 59 4.01 -13.41 14.33
C SER A 59 4.18 -11.92 14.06
N PHE A 60 4.32 -11.51 12.81
CA PHE A 60 4.54 -10.11 12.45
C PHE A 60 3.27 -9.42 11.93
N PHE A 61 2.46 -10.10 11.12
CA PHE A 61 1.35 -9.54 10.35
C PHE A 61 0.01 -10.23 10.60
N GLY A 62 -0.06 -11.18 11.52
CA GLY A 62 -1.32 -11.78 11.94
C GLY A 62 -2.11 -10.86 12.89
N PRO A 63 -3.35 -11.24 13.25
CA PRO A 63 -4.21 -10.42 14.13
C PRO A 63 -3.61 -10.07 15.49
N ALA A 64 -2.68 -10.88 15.99
CA ALA A 64 -1.88 -10.61 17.19
C ALA A 64 -0.39 -10.38 16.86
N GLY A 65 -0.08 -9.99 15.62
CA GLY A 65 1.27 -9.72 15.17
C GLY A 65 1.82 -8.41 15.71
N ILE A 66 3.14 -8.33 15.82
CA ILE A 66 3.81 -7.18 16.45
C ILE A 66 3.96 -5.95 15.53
N LEU A 67 3.71 -6.05 14.22
CA LEU A 67 3.86 -4.94 13.28
C LEU A 67 2.52 -4.39 12.78
N GLU A 68 1.61 -5.23 12.31
CA GLU A 68 0.37 -4.80 11.65
C GLU A 68 -0.57 -4.04 12.61
N GLN A 69 -0.56 -4.39 13.88
CA GLN A 69 -1.41 -3.73 14.89
C GLN A 69 -0.96 -2.30 15.16
N GLU A 70 0.33 -2.09 15.22
CA GLU A 70 0.93 -0.76 15.37
C GLU A 70 0.62 0.13 14.16
N ASP A 71 0.76 -0.41 12.95
CA ASP A 71 0.40 0.28 11.71
C ASP A 71 -1.10 0.64 11.68
N ALA A 72 -1.98 -0.26 12.11
CA ALA A 72 -3.42 -0.01 12.14
C ALA A 72 -3.78 1.15 13.08
N GLU A 73 -3.14 1.26 14.24
CA GLU A 73 -3.32 2.39 15.16
C GLU A 73 -2.85 3.70 14.52
N VAL A 74 -1.72 3.70 13.83
CA VAL A 74 -1.22 4.88 13.10
C VAL A 74 -2.23 5.33 12.04
N TRP A 75 -2.84 4.42 11.29
CA TRP A 75 -3.86 4.77 10.29
C TRP A 75 -5.10 5.40 10.92
N VAL A 76 -5.56 4.87 12.06
CA VAL A 76 -6.67 5.45 12.82
C VAL A 76 -6.33 6.87 13.27
N GLN A 77 -5.15 7.09 13.83
CA GLN A 77 -4.71 8.40 14.29
C GLN A 77 -4.53 9.40 13.14
N GLN A 78 -4.03 8.95 11.98
CA GLN A 78 -3.96 9.78 10.77
C GLN A 78 -5.35 10.18 10.28
N PHE A 79 -6.32 9.26 10.28
CA PHE A 79 -7.70 9.59 9.92
C PHE A 79 -8.31 10.62 10.86
N ILE A 80 -8.13 10.46 12.17
CA ILE A 80 -8.61 11.43 13.18
C ILE A 80 -7.93 12.79 12.94
N GLY A 81 -6.61 12.81 12.76
CA GLY A 81 -5.84 14.02 12.54
C GLY A 81 -6.17 14.75 11.24
N SER A 82 -6.59 14.02 10.19
CA SER A 82 -6.99 14.63 8.91
C SER A 82 -8.41 15.23 8.92
N ASN A 83 -9.20 14.97 9.96
CA ASN A 83 -10.56 15.51 10.11
C ASN A 83 -10.62 16.74 11.03
N ILE A 84 -9.51 17.42 11.27
CA ILE A 84 -9.48 18.67 12.03
C ILE A 84 -9.45 19.87 11.07
N ASP A 85 -10.15 20.96 11.43
CA ASP A 85 -10.28 22.17 10.59
C ASP A 85 -8.92 22.73 10.12
N PHE A 86 -7.90 22.59 10.96
CA PHE A 86 -6.55 23.04 10.63
C PHE A 86 -5.90 22.28 9.46
N ALA A 87 -6.32 21.05 9.19
CA ALA A 87 -5.76 20.24 8.10
C ALA A 87 -6.25 20.72 6.71
N ASP A 88 -7.43 21.30 6.61
CA ASP A 88 -8.04 21.75 5.37
C ASP A 88 -7.28 22.93 4.74
N ASP A 89 -6.64 23.76 5.54
CA ASP A 89 -5.89 24.94 5.06
C ASP A 89 -4.45 24.62 4.62
N ARG A 90 -4.02 23.36 4.69
CA ARG A 90 -2.64 22.99 4.40
C ARG A 90 -2.53 21.99 3.27
N PRO A 91 -2.07 22.43 2.09
CA PRO A 91 -1.83 21.52 0.98
C PRO A 91 -0.69 20.54 1.32
N TYR A 92 -0.89 19.28 1.03
CA TYR A 92 0.18 18.29 1.05
C TYR A 92 1.11 18.50 -0.14
N TYR A 93 2.40 18.38 0.11
CA TYR A 93 3.41 18.53 -0.92
C TYR A 93 4.11 17.19 -1.17
N TYR A 94 3.92 16.62 -2.34
CA TYR A 94 4.50 15.34 -2.77
C TYR A 94 5.59 15.56 -3.83
N GLY A 95 6.50 16.47 -3.59
CA GLY A 95 7.50 16.92 -4.58
C GLY A 95 8.83 16.21 -4.52
N LEU A 96 9.08 15.33 -3.53
CA LEU A 96 10.35 14.63 -3.45
C LEU A 96 10.57 13.74 -4.66
N GLY A 97 11.68 13.97 -5.40
CA GLY A 97 12.02 13.27 -6.63
C GLY A 97 11.12 13.60 -7.83
N LEU A 98 10.45 14.74 -7.83
CA LEU A 98 9.66 15.21 -8.97
C LEU A 98 10.59 15.50 -10.16
N GLY A 99 10.26 14.91 -11.33
CA GLY A 99 11.06 15.05 -12.56
C GLY A 99 12.19 14.01 -12.70
N GLU A 100 12.34 13.10 -11.74
CA GLU A 100 13.30 11.99 -11.83
C GLU A 100 12.69 10.73 -12.45
N GLU A 101 11.43 10.78 -12.84
CA GLU A 101 10.69 9.70 -13.47
C GLU A 101 11.23 9.42 -14.88
N LYS A 102 11.46 8.16 -15.18
CA LYS A 102 11.97 7.69 -16.50
C LYS A 102 11.17 6.49 -16.97
N PRO A 103 10.95 6.35 -18.28
CA PRO A 103 10.41 5.11 -18.85
C PRO A 103 11.26 3.90 -18.46
N HIS A 104 10.62 2.78 -18.11
CA HIS A 104 11.33 1.53 -17.90
C HIS A 104 11.69 0.91 -19.26
N ALA A 105 12.88 0.30 -19.36
CA ALA A 105 13.37 -0.24 -20.62
C ALA A 105 12.57 -1.46 -21.13
N GLU A 106 12.05 -2.27 -20.23
CA GLU A 106 11.43 -3.57 -20.53
C GLU A 106 9.96 -3.68 -20.11
N LEU A 107 9.47 -2.80 -19.25
CA LEU A 107 8.11 -2.84 -18.71
C LEU A 107 7.35 -1.56 -19.07
N PRO A 108 6.05 -1.65 -19.32
CA PRO A 108 5.24 -0.44 -19.48
C PRO A 108 5.20 0.36 -18.18
N GLY A 109 5.38 1.68 -18.29
CA GLY A 109 5.30 2.60 -17.17
C GLY A 109 6.59 3.36 -16.88
N LEU A 110 6.58 4.05 -15.74
CA LEU A 110 7.69 4.87 -15.28
C LEU A 110 8.36 4.22 -14.07
N VAL A 111 9.63 4.50 -13.93
CA VAL A 111 10.43 4.17 -12.73
C VAL A 111 11.09 5.43 -12.21
N SER A 112 11.36 5.47 -10.92
CA SER A 112 12.06 6.56 -10.27
C SER A 112 13.06 6.01 -9.26
N VAL A 113 13.87 6.90 -8.69
CA VAL A 113 14.84 6.53 -7.65
C VAL A 113 14.13 6.06 -6.38
N THR A 114 14.84 5.30 -5.56
CA THR A 114 14.34 4.83 -4.26
C THR A 114 14.20 6.02 -3.29
N ALA A 115 13.24 5.94 -2.38
CA ALA A 115 12.97 6.95 -1.37
C ALA A 115 12.53 8.31 -1.94
N ASN A 116 11.48 8.28 -2.74
CA ASN A 116 10.78 9.46 -3.26
C ASN A 116 9.25 9.31 -3.11
N GLU A 117 8.51 10.34 -3.53
CA GLU A 117 7.04 10.37 -3.45
C GLU A 117 6.35 10.03 -4.79
N PHE A 118 7.06 9.44 -5.72
CA PHE A 118 6.55 9.02 -7.02
C PHE A 118 5.26 8.18 -6.91
N TYR A 119 5.27 7.18 -6.02
CA TYR A 119 4.10 6.32 -5.80
C TYR A 119 2.87 7.11 -5.34
N ALA A 120 3.03 8.01 -4.38
CA ALA A 120 1.93 8.84 -3.87
C ALA A 120 1.37 9.75 -4.97
N ARG A 121 2.24 10.41 -5.76
CA ARG A 121 1.80 11.25 -6.89
C ARG A 121 0.96 10.48 -7.90
N HIS A 122 1.40 9.28 -8.30
CA HIS A 122 0.66 8.45 -9.25
C HIS A 122 -0.65 7.91 -8.68
N PHE A 123 -0.67 7.55 -7.39
CA PHE A 123 -1.90 7.13 -6.73
C PHE A 123 -2.95 8.25 -6.74
N PHE A 124 -2.59 9.46 -6.33
CA PHE A 124 -3.52 10.58 -6.30
C PHE A 124 -3.93 11.07 -7.70
N ALA A 125 -3.01 11.03 -8.68
CA ALA A 125 -3.36 11.33 -10.05
C ALA A 125 -4.41 10.35 -10.59
N ARG A 126 -4.23 9.05 -10.37
CA ARG A 126 -5.20 8.03 -10.77
C ARG A 126 -6.54 8.21 -10.07
N TRP A 127 -6.53 8.49 -8.78
CA TRP A 127 -7.76 8.74 -8.02
C TRP A 127 -8.53 9.94 -8.55
N ARG A 128 -7.85 11.05 -8.83
CA ARG A 128 -8.47 12.22 -9.47
C ARG A 128 -9.10 11.86 -10.81
N ASP A 129 -8.39 11.15 -11.67
CA ASP A 129 -8.86 10.79 -13.01
C ASP A 129 -10.11 9.89 -12.93
N GLU A 130 -10.20 8.98 -11.97
CA GLU A 130 -11.39 8.16 -11.72
C GLU A 130 -12.58 9.00 -11.26
N LEU A 131 -12.37 9.97 -10.38
CA LEU A 131 -13.44 10.87 -9.92
C LEU A 131 -13.98 11.73 -11.07
N GLN A 132 -13.10 12.29 -11.89
CA GLN A 132 -13.50 13.09 -13.05
C GLN A 132 -14.30 12.25 -14.07
N ALA A 133 -13.90 11.02 -14.33
CA ALA A 133 -14.64 10.14 -15.23
C ALA A 133 -16.06 9.80 -14.72
N VAL A 134 -16.28 9.78 -13.42
CA VAL A 134 -17.62 9.59 -12.84
C VAL A 134 -18.49 10.84 -13.03
N GLU A 135 -17.92 12.03 -12.85
CA GLU A 135 -18.64 13.31 -13.06
C GLU A 135 -19.10 13.48 -14.51
N GLU A 136 -18.31 13.01 -15.47
CA GLU A 136 -18.66 13.07 -16.91
C GLU A 136 -19.78 12.08 -17.32
N MET A 137 -20.09 11.07 -16.50
CA MET A 137 -21.14 10.07 -16.77
C MET A 137 -22.50 10.43 -16.17
N VAL A 138 -22.59 11.47 -15.37
CA VAL A 138 -23.82 11.92 -14.69
C VAL A 138 -24.36 13.18 -15.36
#